data_23c12e8870dc0897af762f2e9dad672a
#
_entry.id   23c12e8870dc0897af762f2e9dad672a
#
_cell.length_a   1.000
_cell.length_b   1.000
_cell.length_c   1.000
_cell.angle_alpha   90.00
_cell.angle_beta   90.00
_cell.angle_gamma   90.00
#
_symmetry.space_group_name_H-M   'P 1'
#
loop_
_entity.id
_entity.type
_entity.pdbx_description
1 polymer ?
#
loop_
_entity_poly.entity_id
_entity_poly.type
_entity_poly.pdbx_seq_one_letter_code
_entity_poly.pdbx_strand_id
1 'polypeptide(L)'
;YLLVGAREDKPFLVNDKLSSGNMMWSGNARPVPQIRIGTADFVSVPGTKGWVNLYLDLAYGRLSDGDYNRNFCSLMDVEKEKRTFHIVNDTWMHRKNLFVRTKKEAPVVFTAGLEHIAQFGGTVDGKKCDVSAKDCLKVLLGKRNNGRYEYSHLASMDFRADINCRIGTLSAYTQLFMDEVSQFGSFRQNGTDGLWGVEWIGRERSLLNGVVLEYLKTTSQGGPVYANEKSKYNGKEYHYYACTYYNDQHYGAWSHYGMACGTPLLKS
;
A
#
# COMPACT_ATOMS: atom_id res chain seq x y z
N TYR A 1 -18.94 -3.33 9.66
CA TYR A 1 -18.29 -4.06 10.75
C TYR A 1 -17.31 -3.18 11.52
N LEU A 2 -17.01 -3.58 12.75
CA LEU A 2 -15.94 -3.04 13.59
C LEU A 2 -15.02 -4.19 14.01
N LEU A 3 -13.70 -3.97 13.86
CA LEU A 3 -12.66 -4.88 14.36
C LEU A 3 -11.78 -4.12 15.34
N VAL A 4 -11.52 -4.72 16.50
CA VAL A 4 -10.52 -4.25 17.46
C VAL A 4 -9.59 -5.43 17.77
N GLY A 5 -8.33 -5.31 17.38
CA GLY A 5 -7.34 -6.38 17.57
C GLY A 5 -6.46 -6.58 16.34
N ALA A 6 -5.76 -7.71 16.32
CA ALA A 6 -4.90 -8.12 15.21
C ALA A 6 -5.49 -9.36 14.53
N ARG A 7 -5.75 -9.25 13.25
CA ARG A 7 -6.27 -10.33 12.41
C ARG A 7 -5.57 -10.32 11.07
N GLU A 8 -5.29 -11.50 10.55
CA GLU A 8 -4.82 -11.67 9.19
C GLU A 8 -5.86 -11.12 8.20
N ASP A 9 -5.39 -10.29 7.29
CA ASP A 9 -6.20 -9.70 6.24
C ASP A 9 -5.92 -10.38 4.91
N LYS A 10 -6.98 -10.59 4.14
CA LYS A 10 -6.86 -11.05 2.75
C LYS A 10 -6.75 -9.83 1.84
N PRO A 11 -5.88 -9.92 0.83
CA PRO A 11 -5.84 -8.90 -0.22
C PRO A 11 -7.20 -8.83 -0.91
N PHE A 12 -7.60 -7.62 -1.26
CA PHE A 12 -8.94 -7.40 -1.80
C PHE A 12 -9.02 -7.59 -3.32
N LEU A 13 -8.05 -7.02 -4.03
CA LEU A 13 -8.06 -7.02 -5.50
C LEU A 13 -7.48 -8.28 -6.11
N VAL A 14 -6.49 -8.89 -5.46
CA VAL A 14 -5.73 -10.02 -5.95
C VAL A 14 -6.12 -11.31 -5.24
N ASN A 15 -5.84 -12.45 -5.84
CA ASN A 15 -6.11 -13.75 -5.25
C ASN A 15 -5.15 -14.05 -4.09
N ASP A 16 -5.70 -14.34 -2.91
CA ASP A 16 -4.92 -14.58 -1.68
C ASP A 16 -4.05 -15.85 -1.70
N LYS A 17 -4.24 -16.73 -2.68
CA LYS A 17 -3.50 -18.01 -2.78
C LYS A 17 -2.54 -18.08 -3.97
N LEU A 18 -2.80 -17.31 -5.02
CA LEU A 18 -2.08 -17.43 -6.28
C LEU A 18 -1.23 -16.19 -6.58
N SER A 19 -1.63 -15.02 -6.08
CA SER A 19 -0.92 -13.75 -6.33
C SER A 19 0.39 -13.68 -5.55
N SER A 20 1.35 -12.96 -6.09
CA SER A 20 2.59 -12.55 -5.40
C SER A 20 2.36 -11.57 -4.23
N GLY A 21 1.15 -11.11 -4.05
CA GLY A 21 0.70 -10.26 -2.94
C GLY A 21 0.31 -8.85 -3.38
N ASN A 22 -0.68 -8.31 -2.68
CA ASN A 22 -1.12 -6.93 -2.82
C ASN A 22 0.01 -5.96 -2.47
N MET A 23 0.12 -4.86 -3.24
CA MET A 23 1.19 -3.89 -3.11
C MET A 23 1.10 -3.06 -1.83
N MET A 24 -0.11 -2.76 -1.35
CA MET A 24 -0.29 -1.94 -0.15
C MET A 24 -0.33 -2.77 1.12
N TRP A 25 -1.07 -3.88 1.09
CA TRP A 25 -1.29 -4.73 2.24
C TRP A 25 -1.47 -6.19 1.82
N SER A 26 -0.51 -7.02 2.16
CA SER A 26 -0.54 -8.47 1.91
C SER A 26 -0.60 -9.25 3.24
N GLY A 27 -0.68 -10.55 3.15
CA GLY A 27 -0.53 -11.44 4.30
C GLY A 27 0.93 -11.74 4.69
N ASN A 28 1.92 -11.02 4.14
CA ASN A 28 3.33 -11.30 4.38
C ASN A 28 3.79 -10.92 5.80
N ALA A 29 3.40 -9.74 6.29
CA ALA A 29 3.70 -9.34 7.66
C ALA A 29 2.73 -9.97 8.67
N ARG A 30 3.18 -10.05 9.92
CA ARG A 30 2.29 -10.44 11.04
C ARG A 30 1.08 -9.51 11.13
N PRO A 31 -0.08 -10.01 11.61
CA PRO A 31 -1.25 -9.17 11.81
C PRO A 31 -0.94 -7.96 12.70
N VAL A 32 -1.32 -6.79 12.24
CA VAL A 32 -1.10 -5.52 12.95
C VAL A 32 -2.26 -5.23 13.90
N PRO A 33 -1.99 -4.92 15.20
CA PRO A 33 -3.01 -4.45 16.12
C PRO A 33 -3.64 -3.15 15.61
N GLN A 34 -4.96 -3.15 15.42
CA GLN A 34 -5.68 -2.03 14.80
C GLN A 34 -7.12 -1.92 15.29
N ILE A 35 -7.66 -0.73 15.17
CA ILE A 35 -9.09 -0.46 15.18
C ILE A 35 -9.48 -0.21 13.73
N ARG A 36 -10.44 -0.98 13.23
CA ARG A 36 -10.86 -0.93 11.82
C ARG A 36 -12.36 -0.89 11.72
N ILE A 37 -12.88 0.01 10.91
CA ILE A 37 -14.30 0.14 10.59
C ILE A 37 -14.48 0.12 9.08
N GLY A 38 -15.54 -0.53 8.60
CA GLY A 38 -15.81 -0.59 7.17
C GLY A 38 -17.03 -1.44 6.82
N THR A 39 -17.23 -1.64 5.54
CA THR A 39 -18.22 -2.57 5.00
C THR A 39 -17.65 -3.99 5.01
N ALA A 40 -18.46 -5.00 5.33
CA ALA A 40 -18.01 -6.39 5.35
C ALA A 40 -17.74 -6.93 3.94
N ASP A 41 -18.48 -6.44 2.95
CA ASP A 41 -18.35 -6.71 1.51
C ASP A 41 -18.86 -5.47 0.76
N PHE A 42 -18.93 -5.53 -0.54
CA PHE A 42 -19.56 -4.49 -1.35
C PHE A 42 -21.02 -4.28 -0.99
N VAL A 43 -21.38 -3.03 -0.75
CA VAL A 43 -22.75 -2.61 -0.46
C VAL A 43 -23.31 -1.86 -1.65
N SER A 44 -24.48 -2.28 -2.11
CA SER A 44 -25.13 -1.63 -3.24
C SER A 44 -25.60 -0.22 -2.87
N VAL A 45 -25.28 0.74 -3.73
CA VAL A 45 -25.74 2.12 -3.58
C VAL A 45 -27.25 2.19 -3.85
N PRO A 46 -28.07 2.72 -2.95
CA PRO A 46 -29.50 2.87 -3.17
C PRO A 46 -29.82 3.61 -4.48
N GLY A 47 -30.83 3.16 -5.20
CA GLY A 47 -31.26 3.74 -6.47
C GLY A 47 -30.50 3.26 -7.71
N THR A 48 -29.37 2.57 -7.56
CA THR A 48 -28.56 2.08 -8.71
C THR A 48 -28.97 0.69 -9.22
N LYS A 49 -29.97 0.07 -8.60
CA LYS A 49 -30.44 -1.30 -8.93
C LYS A 49 -29.29 -2.34 -8.92
N GLY A 50 -28.31 -2.16 -8.04
CA GLY A 50 -27.13 -3.04 -7.91
C GLY A 50 -26.01 -2.78 -8.92
N TRP A 51 -26.14 -1.78 -9.80
CA TRP A 51 -25.07 -1.47 -10.77
C TRP A 51 -23.86 -0.76 -10.16
N VAL A 52 -24.04 -0.09 -9.03
CA VAL A 52 -22.94 0.54 -8.31
C VAL A 52 -22.88 -0.03 -6.90
N ASN A 53 -21.76 -0.64 -6.57
CA ASN A 53 -21.49 -1.23 -5.27
C ASN A 53 -20.20 -0.63 -4.69
N LEU A 54 -20.23 -0.27 -3.41
CA LEU A 54 -19.13 0.37 -2.71
C LEU A 54 -18.56 -0.54 -1.64
N TYR A 55 -17.24 -0.54 -1.52
CA TYR A 55 -16.52 -1.07 -0.39
C TYR A 55 -15.70 0.04 0.24
N LEU A 56 -15.81 0.19 1.54
CA LEU A 56 -15.12 1.19 2.35
C LEU A 56 -14.47 0.52 3.55
N ASP A 57 -13.25 0.93 3.85
CA ASP A 57 -12.47 0.41 4.96
C ASP A 57 -11.55 1.51 5.49
N LEU A 58 -11.52 1.67 6.81
CA LEU A 58 -10.70 2.64 7.52
C LEU A 58 -10.09 1.98 8.73
N ALA A 59 -8.79 2.07 8.89
CA ALA A 59 -8.09 1.52 10.05
C ALA A 59 -7.05 2.49 10.61
N TYR A 60 -6.88 2.42 11.92
CA TYR A 60 -5.73 2.96 12.64
C TYR A 60 -5.11 1.84 13.47
N GLY A 61 -3.81 1.69 13.39
CA GLY A 61 -3.08 0.64 14.08
C GLY A 61 -1.70 1.09 14.49
N ARG A 62 -0.92 0.13 14.97
CA ARG A 62 0.44 0.39 15.40
C ARG A 62 1.36 -0.68 14.83
N LEU A 63 2.34 -0.24 14.06
CA LEU A 63 3.41 -1.08 13.58
C LEU A 63 4.46 -1.19 14.69
N SER A 64 4.75 -2.42 15.12
CA SER A 64 5.86 -2.68 16.01
C SER A 64 7.00 -3.28 15.22
N ASP A 65 8.21 -2.89 15.53
CA ASP A 65 9.38 -3.53 14.94
C ASP A 65 10.00 -4.59 15.83
N GLY A 66 9.57 -4.69 17.10
CA GLY A 66 10.06 -5.67 18.05
C GLY A 66 11.58 -5.61 18.22
N ASP A 67 12.15 -4.42 18.29
CA ASP A 67 13.58 -4.14 18.32
C ASP A 67 14.38 -4.55 17.03
N TYR A 68 13.65 -4.92 15.96
CA TYR A 68 14.30 -5.31 14.70
C TYR A 68 15.18 -4.20 14.16
N ASN A 69 14.68 -2.97 14.07
CA ASN A 69 15.45 -1.83 13.57
C ASN A 69 16.68 -1.55 14.45
N ARG A 70 16.52 -1.62 15.77
CA ARG A 70 17.66 -1.45 16.69
C ARG A 70 18.73 -2.51 16.46
N ASN A 71 18.35 -3.77 16.37
CA ASN A 71 19.25 -4.88 16.16
C ASN A 71 19.89 -4.82 14.77
N PHE A 72 19.12 -4.49 13.74
CA PHE A 72 19.62 -4.34 12.38
C PHE A 72 20.59 -3.16 12.26
N CYS A 73 20.23 -2.00 12.80
CA CYS A 73 21.11 -0.83 12.82
C CYS A 73 22.42 -1.09 13.59
N SER A 74 22.36 -1.87 14.67
CA SER A 74 23.58 -2.24 15.41
C SER A 74 24.54 -3.10 14.60
N LEU A 75 24.03 -3.94 13.70
CA LEU A 75 24.85 -4.72 12.77
C LEU A 75 25.44 -3.87 11.63
N MET A 76 24.76 -2.79 11.26
CA MET A 76 25.21 -1.85 10.21
C MET A 76 26.15 -0.76 10.74
N ASP A 77 26.45 -0.77 12.03
CA ASP A 77 27.14 0.28 12.77
C ASP A 77 28.63 0.45 12.48
N VAL A 78 29.19 -0.30 11.55
CA VAL A 78 30.59 -0.21 11.17
C VAL A 78 30.95 1.09 10.42
N GLU A 79 29.95 1.85 9.95
CA GLU A 79 30.15 3.11 9.22
C GLU A 79 29.39 4.32 9.83
N LYS A 80 29.20 4.35 11.11
CA LYS A 80 28.37 5.32 11.83
C LYS A 80 28.75 6.79 11.70
N GLU A 81 29.92 7.13 11.28
CA GLU A 81 30.42 8.51 11.40
C GLU A 81 29.85 9.51 10.40
N LYS A 82 29.02 9.12 9.44
CA LYS A 82 28.57 10.04 8.37
C LYS A 82 27.08 10.05 8.01
N ARG A 83 26.22 9.26 8.64
CA ARG A 83 24.79 9.25 8.27
C ARG A 83 23.90 9.55 9.46
N THR A 84 23.24 10.70 9.45
CA THR A 84 22.18 11.09 10.38
C THR A 84 20.88 10.36 10.03
N PHE A 85 20.84 9.04 10.19
CA PHE A 85 19.57 8.32 10.12
C PHE A 85 18.93 8.32 11.50
N HIS A 86 17.68 8.77 11.54
CA HIS A 86 16.85 8.63 12.72
C HIS A 86 16.22 7.23 12.72
N ILE A 87 16.30 6.54 13.86
CA ILE A 87 15.62 5.27 14.06
C ILE A 87 14.21 5.58 14.57
N VAL A 88 13.20 5.28 13.77
CA VAL A 88 11.80 5.44 14.15
C VAL A 88 11.21 4.05 14.42
N ASN A 89 10.73 3.84 15.63
CA ASN A 89 10.14 2.59 16.07
C ASN A 89 8.68 2.79 16.47
N ASP A 90 7.92 1.72 16.48
CA ASP A 90 6.54 1.69 16.98
C ASP A 90 5.67 2.78 16.36
N THR A 91 5.71 2.90 15.05
CA THR A 91 4.97 3.93 14.33
C THR A 91 3.46 3.68 14.36
N TRP A 92 2.69 4.75 14.38
CA TRP A 92 1.28 4.66 14.07
C TRP A 92 1.07 4.43 12.58
N MET A 93 0.10 3.63 12.24
CA MET A 93 -0.34 3.45 10.87
C MET A 93 -1.79 3.90 10.70
N HIS A 94 -2.06 4.42 9.51
CA HIS A 94 -3.40 4.64 8.99
C HIS A 94 -3.55 3.87 7.69
N ARG A 95 -4.72 3.25 7.47
CA ARG A 95 -5.10 2.61 6.20
C ARG A 95 -6.53 2.98 5.86
N LYS A 96 -6.75 3.28 4.60
CA LYS A 96 -8.09 3.45 4.05
C LYS A 96 -8.17 2.88 2.65
N ASN A 97 -9.28 2.23 2.35
CA ASN A 97 -9.58 1.63 1.07
C ASN A 97 -10.96 2.09 0.60
N LEU A 98 -11.05 2.42 -0.66
CA LEU A 98 -12.31 2.76 -1.33
C LEU A 98 -12.35 2.02 -2.65
N PHE A 99 -13.34 1.15 -2.83
CA PHE A 99 -13.57 0.46 -4.09
C PHE A 99 -15.00 0.64 -4.58
N VAL A 100 -15.13 0.74 -5.88
CA VAL A 100 -16.41 0.75 -6.60
C VAL A 100 -16.41 -0.46 -7.52
N ARG A 101 -17.50 -1.22 -7.51
CA ARG A 101 -17.68 -2.41 -8.36
C ARG A 101 -19.03 -2.34 -9.08
N THR A 102 -19.04 -2.75 -10.34
CA THR A 102 -20.27 -2.92 -11.09
C THR A 102 -21.03 -4.15 -10.58
N LYS A 103 -22.19 -4.42 -11.16
CA LYS A 103 -23.08 -5.54 -10.75
C LYS A 103 -22.33 -6.87 -10.84
N LYS A 104 -22.32 -7.63 -9.72
CA LYS A 104 -21.59 -8.90 -9.59
C LYS A 104 -22.04 -9.97 -10.59
N GLU A 105 -23.32 -9.96 -10.93
CA GLU A 105 -23.92 -10.94 -11.85
C GLU A 105 -23.77 -10.55 -13.33
N ALA A 106 -23.13 -9.42 -13.61
CA ALA A 106 -22.87 -9.00 -14.99
C ALA A 106 -21.89 -9.98 -15.68
N PRO A 107 -21.98 -10.18 -16.99
CA PRO A 107 -21.00 -10.98 -17.73
C PRO A 107 -19.56 -10.46 -17.58
N VAL A 108 -19.43 -9.14 -17.49
CA VAL A 108 -18.16 -8.45 -17.19
C VAL A 108 -18.37 -7.58 -15.95
N VAL A 109 -17.54 -7.80 -14.95
CA VAL A 109 -17.55 -7.05 -13.69
C VAL A 109 -16.31 -6.18 -13.64
N PHE A 110 -16.50 -4.87 -13.48
CA PHE A 110 -15.41 -3.93 -13.28
C PHE A 110 -15.31 -3.52 -11.82
N THR A 111 -14.11 -3.51 -11.31
CA THR A 111 -13.76 -2.98 -9.99
C THR A 111 -12.67 -1.93 -10.17
N ALA A 112 -12.87 -0.78 -9.56
CA ALA A 112 -11.85 0.27 -9.48
C ALA A 112 -11.76 0.76 -8.04
N GLY A 113 -10.56 1.12 -7.59
CA GLY A 113 -10.37 1.55 -6.22
C GLY A 113 -9.11 2.33 -5.95
N LEU A 114 -9.02 2.76 -4.71
CA LEU A 114 -7.88 3.43 -4.12
C LEU A 114 -7.56 2.75 -2.81
N GLU A 115 -6.32 2.33 -2.65
CA GLU A 115 -5.75 1.95 -1.36
C GLU A 115 -4.76 3.03 -0.92
N HIS A 116 -4.79 3.39 0.35
CA HIS A 116 -3.88 4.37 0.92
C HIS A 116 -3.46 3.92 2.30
N ILE A 117 -2.17 4.02 2.53
CA ILE A 117 -1.53 3.76 3.81
C ILE A 117 -0.69 4.96 4.21
N ALA A 118 -0.51 5.15 5.51
CA ALA A 118 0.39 6.16 6.02
C ALA A 118 1.02 5.72 7.34
N GLN A 119 2.28 6.13 7.54
CA GLN A 119 2.99 6.01 8.81
C GLN A 119 3.16 7.40 9.42
N PHE A 120 3.02 7.49 10.74
CA PHE A 120 3.16 8.76 11.46
C PHE A 120 3.45 8.52 12.94
N GLY A 121 4.02 9.52 13.61
CA GLY A 121 4.36 9.40 15.04
C GLY A 121 5.41 8.33 15.32
N GLY A 122 5.28 7.67 16.46
CA GLY A 122 6.22 6.63 16.89
C GLY A 122 7.25 7.12 17.91
N THR A 123 8.37 6.42 18.01
CA THR A 123 9.50 6.77 18.87
C THR A 123 10.73 7.01 18.00
N VAL A 124 11.28 8.21 18.07
CA VAL A 124 12.43 8.63 17.25
C VAL A 124 13.63 8.80 18.16
N ASP A 125 14.70 8.07 17.90
CA ASP A 125 15.94 8.08 18.70
C ASP A 125 15.66 7.97 20.21
N GLY A 126 14.73 7.08 20.58
CA GLY A 126 14.29 6.88 21.96
C GLY A 126 13.33 7.95 22.53
N LYS A 127 12.96 8.96 21.76
CA LYS A 127 12.00 9.97 22.17
C LYS A 127 10.63 9.72 21.54
N LYS A 128 9.60 9.62 22.36
CA LYS A 128 8.23 9.44 21.89
C LYS A 128 7.74 10.69 21.17
N CYS A 129 7.18 10.52 19.98
CA CYS A 129 6.47 11.57 19.26
C CYS A 129 5.00 11.53 19.66
N ASP A 130 4.48 12.61 20.20
CA ASP A 130 3.07 12.71 20.55
C ASP A 130 2.21 12.75 19.29
N VAL A 131 1.17 11.94 19.29
CA VAL A 131 0.17 11.85 18.22
C VAL A 131 -1.14 12.40 18.74
N SER A 132 -1.63 13.44 18.10
CA SER A 132 -2.91 14.08 18.42
C SER A 132 -4.03 13.61 17.49
N ALA A 133 -5.28 13.84 17.87
CA ALA A 133 -6.43 13.65 16.99
C ALA A 133 -6.33 14.47 15.69
N LYS A 134 -5.67 15.65 15.75
CA LYS A 134 -5.42 16.48 14.56
C LYS A 134 -4.47 15.78 13.58
N ASP A 135 -3.48 15.03 14.08
CA ASP A 135 -2.55 14.28 13.23
C ASP A 135 -3.28 13.11 12.56
N CYS A 136 -4.13 12.38 13.29
CA CYS A 136 -5.00 11.36 12.71
C CYS A 136 -5.88 11.93 11.59
N LEU A 137 -6.48 13.11 11.79
CA LEU A 137 -7.30 13.75 10.77
C LEU A 137 -6.49 14.20 9.55
N LYS A 138 -5.27 14.73 9.75
CA LYS A 138 -4.37 15.10 8.66
C LYS A 138 -4.02 13.89 7.80
N VAL A 139 -3.64 12.79 8.44
CA VAL A 139 -3.29 11.53 7.76
C VAL A 139 -4.49 10.94 7.01
N LEU A 140 -5.68 10.98 7.62
CA LEU A 140 -6.93 10.59 6.96
C LEU A 140 -7.17 11.39 5.67
N LEU A 141 -6.88 12.69 5.70
CA LEU A 141 -7.03 13.58 4.55
C LEU A 141 -5.85 13.54 3.57
N GLY A 142 -4.83 12.71 3.84
CA GLY A 142 -3.62 12.63 3.03
C GLY A 142 -2.78 13.91 3.07
N LYS A 143 -2.85 14.68 4.15
CA LYS A 143 -2.09 15.91 4.29
C LYS A 143 -0.72 15.64 4.88
N ARG A 144 0.29 16.30 4.35
CA ARG A 144 1.63 16.30 4.94
C ARG A 144 1.67 17.05 6.26
N ASN A 145 2.66 16.75 7.06
CA ASN A 145 3.04 17.53 8.22
C ASN A 145 4.34 18.26 7.92
N ASN A 146 4.34 19.57 8.06
CA ASN A 146 5.54 20.41 7.91
C ASN A 146 6.41 20.43 9.19
N GLY A 147 6.27 19.40 10.04
CA GLY A 147 7.04 19.24 11.26
C GLY A 147 8.41 18.59 11.04
N ARG A 148 9.11 18.32 12.13
CA ARG A 148 10.44 17.69 12.13
C ARG A 148 10.42 16.30 11.46
N TYR A 149 9.28 15.62 11.47
CA TYR A 149 9.05 14.32 10.85
C TYR A 149 7.78 14.41 10.01
N GLU A 150 7.94 14.37 8.70
CA GLU A 150 6.81 14.32 7.76
C GLU A 150 6.12 12.96 7.86
N TYR A 151 4.81 12.92 7.61
CA TYR A 151 4.10 11.65 7.50
C TYR A 151 4.48 10.97 6.20
N SER A 152 4.77 9.68 6.25
CA SER A 152 4.97 8.86 5.05
C SER A 152 3.63 8.40 4.51
N HIS A 153 3.37 8.63 3.25
CA HIS A 153 2.15 8.25 2.57
C HIS A 153 2.47 7.41 1.34
N LEU A 154 1.78 6.30 1.19
CA LEU A 154 1.82 5.47 0.00
C LEU A 154 0.39 5.11 -0.42
N ALA A 155 0.12 5.11 -1.71
CA ALA A 155 -1.18 4.76 -2.24
C ALA A 155 -1.08 3.93 -3.51
N SER A 156 -2.17 3.27 -3.88
CA SER A 156 -2.33 2.65 -5.19
C SER A 156 -3.68 3.00 -5.81
N MET A 157 -3.68 3.06 -7.14
CA MET A 157 -4.90 3.01 -7.94
C MET A 157 -5.06 1.60 -8.50
N ASP A 158 -6.20 1.02 -8.22
CA ASP A 158 -6.46 -0.38 -8.45
C ASP A 158 -7.59 -0.56 -9.45
N PHE A 159 -7.37 -1.43 -10.42
CA PHE A 159 -8.37 -1.75 -11.44
C PHE A 159 -8.42 -3.27 -11.64
N ARG A 160 -9.62 -3.80 -11.77
CA ARG A 160 -9.85 -5.21 -12.10
C ARG A 160 -11.06 -5.35 -13.01
N ALA A 161 -10.95 -6.21 -14.02
CA ALA A 161 -12.03 -6.65 -14.86
C ALA A 161 -12.14 -8.18 -14.78
N ASP A 162 -13.32 -8.67 -14.45
CA ASP A 162 -13.64 -10.10 -14.37
C ASP A 162 -14.62 -10.48 -15.50
N ILE A 163 -14.27 -11.45 -16.31
CA ILE A 163 -15.11 -12.01 -17.37
C ILE A 163 -15.62 -13.37 -16.90
N ASN A 164 -16.91 -13.44 -16.58
CA ASN A 164 -17.56 -14.66 -16.13
C ASN A 164 -17.99 -15.51 -17.31
N CYS A 165 -17.50 -16.73 -17.40
CA CYS A 165 -17.89 -17.68 -18.43
C CYS A 165 -18.29 -19.04 -17.84
N ARG A 166 -18.75 -19.97 -18.70
CA ARG A 166 -19.26 -21.27 -18.23
C ARG A 166 -18.22 -22.12 -17.53
N ILE A 167 -16.96 -22.00 -17.89
CA ILE A 167 -15.84 -22.85 -17.42
C ILE A 167 -15.03 -22.19 -16.30
N GLY A 168 -15.25 -20.91 -16.03
CA GLY A 168 -14.51 -20.18 -14.98
C GLY A 168 -14.64 -18.67 -15.11
N THR A 169 -13.74 -17.98 -14.45
CA THR A 169 -13.60 -16.51 -14.51
C THR A 169 -12.21 -16.15 -14.99
N LEU A 170 -12.12 -15.37 -16.04
CA LEU A 170 -10.89 -14.73 -16.50
C LEU A 170 -10.86 -13.31 -15.96
N SER A 171 -9.77 -12.96 -15.30
CA SER A 171 -9.60 -11.63 -14.71
C SER A 171 -8.32 -10.99 -15.23
N ALA A 172 -8.38 -9.67 -15.42
CA ALA A 172 -7.19 -8.84 -15.61
C ALA A 172 -7.20 -7.73 -14.54
N TYR A 173 -6.06 -7.45 -13.94
CA TYR A 173 -5.96 -6.44 -12.90
C TYR A 173 -4.64 -5.70 -12.90
N THR A 174 -4.65 -4.54 -12.29
CA THR A 174 -3.45 -3.74 -12.03
C THR A 174 -3.60 -2.96 -10.74
N GLN A 175 -2.50 -2.84 -10.01
CA GLN A 175 -2.32 -1.92 -8.88
C GLN A 175 -1.18 -0.97 -9.26
N LEU A 176 -1.50 0.30 -9.49
CA LEU A 176 -0.52 1.32 -9.90
C LEU A 176 -0.07 2.09 -8.66
N PHE A 177 1.23 2.14 -8.42
CA PHE A 177 1.79 2.91 -7.32
C PHE A 177 1.56 4.40 -7.47
N MET A 178 1.25 5.04 -6.35
CA MET A 178 1.29 6.48 -6.16
C MET A 178 2.05 6.75 -4.88
N ASP A 179 3.30 7.11 -5.03
CA ASP A 179 4.13 7.55 -3.92
C ASP A 179 3.85 9.03 -3.69
N GLU A 180 3.45 9.38 -2.46
CA GLU A 180 2.96 10.69 -2.04
C GLU A 180 1.56 11.11 -2.54
N VAL A 181 0.66 11.36 -1.60
CA VAL A 181 -0.73 11.78 -1.85
C VAL A 181 -0.83 13.17 -2.51
N SER A 182 0.18 14.03 -2.37
CA SER A 182 0.26 15.31 -3.08
C SER A 182 0.29 15.15 -4.60
N GLN A 183 0.51 13.94 -5.07
CA GLN A 183 0.64 13.58 -6.48
C GLN A 183 -0.67 13.12 -7.13
N PHE A 184 -1.79 13.14 -6.40
CA PHE A 184 -3.11 12.89 -7.00
C PHE A 184 -3.43 13.76 -8.23
N GLY A 185 -2.72 14.88 -8.42
CA GLY A 185 -2.79 15.69 -9.65
C GLY A 185 -1.82 15.28 -10.74
N SER A 186 -0.92 14.33 -10.48
CA SER A 186 0.17 13.96 -11.38
C SER A 186 0.26 12.45 -11.56
N PHE A 187 -0.68 11.87 -12.31
CA PHE A 187 -0.71 10.46 -12.73
C PHE A 187 0.57 9.94 -13.44
N ARG A 188 1.62 10.74 -13.48
CA ARG A 188 2.80 10.50 -14.30
C ARG A 188 4.08 10.27 -13.51
N GLN A 189 4.08 10.38 -12.20
CA GLN A 189 5.35 10.33 -11.46
C GLN A 189 5.95 8.94 -11.45
N ASN A 190 5.18 7.93 -11.11
CA ASN A 190 5.65 6.55 -11.09
C ASN A 190 5.37 5.81 -12.41
N GLY A 191 4.85 6.52 -13.42
CA GLY A 191 4.57 5.97 -14.74
C GLY A 191 3.59 4.81 -14.69
N THR A 192 4.04 3.63 -15.11
CA THR A 192 3.28 2.38 -15.08
C THR A 192 3.83 1.40 -14.05
N ASP A 193 4.58 1.89 -13.04
CA ASP A 193 5.04 1.06 -11.95
C ASP A 193 3.87 0.54 -11.13
N GLY A 194 3.90 -0.75 -10.86
CA GLY A 194 2.83 -1.44 -10.18
C GLY A 194 2.82 -2.93 -10.48
N LEU A 195 1.79 -3.59 -10.00
CA LEU A 195 1.50 -4.99 -10.26
C LEU A 195 0.48 -5.09 -11.40
N TRP A 196 0.79 -5.92 -12.39
CA TRP A 196 -0.08 -6.24 -13.52
C TRP A 196 -0.34 -7.73 -13.52
N GLY A 197 -1.57 -8.15 -13.57
CA GLY A 197 -1.91 -9.56 -13.49
C GLY A 197 -3.02 -10.00 -14.43
N VAL A 198 -2.93 -11.26 -14.82
CA VAL A 198 -4.00 -12.01 -15.49
C VAL A 198 -4.22 -13.29 -14.69
N GLU A 199 -5.47 -13.56 -14.36
CA GLU A 199 -5.87 -14.69 -13.52
C GLU A 199 -6.97 -15.47 -14.21
N TRP A 200 -6.86 -16.80 -14.14
CA TRP A 200 -7.92 -17.71 -14.48
C TRP A 200 -8.30 -18.53 -13.26
N ILE A 201 -9.57 -18.52 -12.90
CA ILE A 201 -10.14 -19.40 -11.85
C ILE A 201 -11.17 -20.31 -12.49
N GLY A 202 -10.85 -21.59 -12.54
CA GLY A 202 -11.73 -22.65 -13.03
C GLY A 202 -12.90 -22.90 -12.07
N ARG A 203 -14.01 -23.44 -12.59
CA ARG A 203 -15.08 -23.95 -11.74
C ARG A 203 -14.68 -25.25 -11.07
N GLU A 204 -15.41 -25.61 -10.01
CA GLU A 204 -15.25 -26.89 -9.31
C GLU A 204 -15.23 -28.05 -10.29
N ARG A 205 -14.29 -29.00 -10.10
CA ARG A 205 -14.02 -30.19 -10.94
C ARG A 205 -13.23 -29.93 -12.25
N SER A 206 -12.61 -28.77 -12.40
CA SER A 206 -11.63 -28.56 -13.47
C SER A 206 -10.29 -29.21 -13.10
N LEU A 207 -9.57 -29.76 -14.07
CA LEU A 207 -8.19 -30.23 -13.90
C LEU A 207 -7.26 -29.08 -13.52
N LEU A 208 -7.57 -27.86 -13.99
CA LEU A 208 -6.86 -26.64 -13.70
C LEU A 208 -7.79 -25.71 -12.93
N ASN A 209 -7.58 -25.60 -11.61
CA ASN A 209 -8.42 -24.82 -10.73
C ASN A 209 -8.08 -23.34 -10.73
N GLY A 210 -6.81 -22.98 -11.02
CA GLY A 210 -6.39 -21.58 -11.07
C GLY A 210 -5.01 -21.42 -11.65
N VAL A 211 -4.81 -20.32 -12.38
CA VAL A 211 -3.52 -19.84 -12.89
C VAL A 211 -3.46 -18.33 -12.74
N VAL A 212 -2.31 -17.83 -12.31
CA VAL A 212 -2.00 -16.42 -12.27
C VAL A 212 -0.70 -16.17 -13.02
N LEU A 213 -0.70 -15.14 -13.85
CA LEU A 213 0.51 -14.57 -14.43
C LEU A 213 0.58 -13.12 -13.99
N GLU A 214 1.67 -12.75 -13.31
CA GLU A 214 1.89 -11.40 -12.81
C GLU A 214 3.20 -10.81 -13.31
N TYR A 215 3.20 -9.52 -13.52
CA TYR A 215 4.35 -8.69 -13.84
C TYR A 215 4.43 -7.52 -12.87
N LEU A 216 5.47 -7.51 -12.05
CA LEU A 216 5.77 -6.42 -11.13
C LEU A 216 6.80 -5.50 -11.77
N LYS A 217 6.43 -4.23 -11.92
CA LYS A 217 7.30 -3.18 -12.43
C LYS A 217 7.56 -2.13 -11.36
N THR A 218 8.84 -1.80 -11.14
CA THR A 218 9.30 -0.84 -10.12
C THR A 218 10.47 0.02 -10.63
N THR A 219 10.46 0.33 -11.92
CA THR A 219 11.60 0.99 -12.59
C THR A 219 11.58 2.51 -12.47
N SER A 220 10.49 3.09 -11.99
CA SER A 220 10.28 4.53 -11.85
C SER A 220 10.08 4.95 -10.40
N GLN A 221 10.74 4.27 -9.44
CA GLN A 221 10.58 4.54 -8.01
C GLN A 221 10.91 5.98 -7.61
N GLY A 222 11.87 6.61 -8.25
CA GLY A 222 12.22 8.01 -7.98
C GLY A 222 11.32 9.04 -8.66
N GLY A 223 10.41 8.63 -9.52
CA GLY A 223 9.59 9.52 -10.33
C GLY A 223 10.39 10.50 -11.21
N PRO A 224 9.74 11.32 -12.04
CA PRO A 224 10.33 12.55 -12.57
C PRO A 224 10.28 13.60 -11.46
N VAL A 225 11.37 13.93 -10.98
CA VAL A 225 11.67 14.48 -9.69
C VAL A 225 11.43 15.98 -9.61
N TYR A 226 10.85 16.40 -8.53
CA TYR A 226 10.84 17.78 -8.07
C TYR A 226 11.79 17.90 -6.87
N ALA A 227 13.02 18.26 -7.08
CA ALA A 227 13.92 18.57 -5.98
C ALA A 227 14.68 19.86 -6.22
N ASN A 228 15.08 20.45 -5.11
CA ASN A 228 15.94 21.62 -5.11
C ASN A 228 17.41 21.30 -5.46
N GLU A 229 17.75 20.04 -5.59
CA GLU A 229 19.10 19.63 -6.02
C GLU A 229 19.06 19.07 -7.45
N LYS A 230 19.79 19.72 -8.31
CA LYS A 230 19.93 19.35 -9.71
C LYS A 230 21.10 18.43 -9.88
N SER A 231 20.89 17.19 -10.29
CA SER A 231 21.95 16.37 -10.80
C SER A 231 21.84 16.24 -12.31
N LYS A 232 22.98 16.25 -13.01
CA LYS A 232 23.05 16.09 -14.46
C LYS A 232 23.45 14.65 -14.80
N TYR A 233 22.59 13.97 -15.52
CA TYR A 233 22.94 12.70 -16.14
C TYR A 233 22.65 12.78 -17.65
N ASN A 234 23.65 12.45 -18.46
CA ASN A 234 23.56 12.57 -19.93
C ASN A 234 23.08 13.94 -20.43
N GLY A 235 23.52 15.04 -19.81
CA GLY A 235 23.18 16.41 -20.21
C GLY A 235 21.75 16.85 -19.82
N LYS A 236 20.97 16.00 -19.20
CA LYS A 236 19.62 16.34 -18.67
C LYS A 236 19.71 16.59 -17.17
N GLU A 237 19.03 17.63 -16.71
CA GLU A 237 18.86 17.89 -15.28
C GLU A 237 17.79 16.94 -14.73
N TYR A 238 18.16 16.22 -13.69
CA TYR A 238 17.26 15.38 -12.92
C TYR A 238 17.19 15.94 -11.49
N HIS A 239 16.02 15.97 -10.97
CA HIS A 239 15.77 16.29 -9.58
C HIS A 239 15.52 14.97 -8.86
N TYR A 240 16.19 14.64 -7.80
CA TYR A 240 16.01 13.39 -7.09
C TYR A 240 15.05 13.59 -5.92
N TYR A 241 13.98 12.82 -5.90
CA TYR A 241 13.34 12.39 -4.67
C TYR A 241 13.78 10.94 -4.43
N ALA A 242 14.25 10.64 -3.24
CA ALA A 242 14.52 9.28 -2.84
C ALA A 242 13.20 8.61 -2.42
N CYS A 243 12.24 8.50 -3.34
CA CYS A 243 11.05 7.72 -3.13
C CYS A 243 11.37 6.28 -3.47
N THR A 244 11.34 5.45 -2.47
CA THR A 244 11.44 4.01 -2.63
C THR A 244 10.22 3.44 -1.95
N TYR A 245 9.21 3.05 -2.67
CA TYR A 245 7.86 2.70 -2.25
C TYR A 245 7.69 2.27 -0.78
N TYR A 246 8.48 1.32 -0.30
CA TYR A 246 8.39 0.84 1.08
C TYR A 246 9.42 1.48 2.01
N ASN A 247 10.38 2.23 1.49
CA ASN A 247 11.36 2.93 2.30
C ASN A 247 11.08 4.43 2.32
N ASP A 248 11.02 4.97 3.50
CA ASP A 248 10.90 6.40 3.74
C ASP A 248 12.13 6.85 4.52
N GLN A 249 12.64 8.04 4.19
CA GLN A 249 13.83 8.57 4.85
C GLN A 249 13.63 8.85 6.35
N HIS A 250 12.38 8.99 6.81
CA HIS A 250 12.05 9.29 8.19
C HIS A 250 11.54 8.07 8.96
N TYR A 251 10.76 7.21 8.31
CA TYR A 251 10.09 6.07 8.94
C TYR A 251 10.74 4.72 8.65
N GLY A 252 11.76 4.71 7.79
CA GLY A 252 12.35 3.45 7.33
C GLY A 252 11.35 2.65 6.50
N ALA A 253 11.17 1.38 6.81
CA ALA A 253 10.41 0.49 5.98
C ALA A 253 8.90 0.46 6.30
N TRP A 254 8.08 0.24 5.28
CA TRP A 254 6.68 -0.19 5.43
C TRP A 254 6.62 -1.64 5.91
N SER A 255 6.91 -1.86 7.18
CA SER A 255 7.09 -3.19 7.76
C SER A 255 6.52 -3.33 9.15
N HIS A 256 6.27 -4.58 9.55
CA HIS A 256 5.88 -4.97 10.89
C HIS A 256 6.72 -6.18 11.32
N TYR A 257 7.46 -6.06 12.42
CA TYR A 257 8.48 -7.02 12.85
C TYR A 257 9.50 -7.37 11.73
N GLY A 258 9.94 -6.36 10.98
CA GLY A 258 10.90 -6.52 9.91
C GLY A 258 10.38 -7.20 8.64
N MET A 259 9.09 -7.48 8.55
CA MET A 259 8.45 -8.04 7.36
C MET A 259 7.62 -6.99 6.65
N ALA A 260 7.79 -6.85 5.34
CA ALA A 260 7.01 -5.91 4.54
C ALA A 260 5.51 -6.15 4.69
N CYS A 261 4.75 -5.09 4.94
CA CYS A 261 3.28 -5.16 5.04
C CYS A 261 2.60 -5.37 3.68
N GLY A 262 3.22 -4.94 2.60
CA GLY A 262 2.80 -5.20 1.23
C GLY A 262 3.46 -6.46 0.65
N THR A 263 3.63 -6.51 -0.67
CA THR A 263 4.23 -7.66 -1.35
C THR A 263 5.67 -7.92 -0.87
N PRO A 264 6.07 -9.19 -0.62
CA PRO A 264 7.43 -9.54 -0.23
C PRO A 264 8.47 -9.35 -1.34
N LEU A 265 8.04 -9.10 -2.57
CA LEU A 265 8.93 -8.89 -3.72
C LEU A 265 9.60 -7.51 -3.72
N LEU A 266 9.09 -6.57 -2.94
CA LEU A 266 9.72 -5.27 -2.73
C LEU A 266 10.54 -5.32 -1.44
N LYS A 267 11.80 -4.89 -1.55
CA LYS A 267 12.65 -4.73 -0.37
C LYS A 267 12.16 -3.53 0.44
N SER A 268 12.03 -3.74 1.71
CA SER A 268 11.84 -2.70 2.72
C SER A 268 13.18 -2.32 3.33
#